data_11cf2d9cc246af7cdd6730fc5ebd0bb0
#
_entry.id   11cf2d9cc246af7cdd6730fc5ebd0bb0
#
_cell.length_a   1.000
_cell.length_b   1.000
_cell.length_c   1.000
_cell.angle_alpha   90.00
_cell.angle_beta   90.00
_cell.angle_gamma   90.00
#
_symmetry.space_group_name_H-M   'P 1'
#
loop_
_entity.id
_entity.type
_entity.pdbx_description
1 polymer ?
#
loop_
_entity_poly.entity_id
_entity_poly.type
_entity_poly.pdbx_seq_one_letter_code
_entity_poly.pdbx_strand_id
1 'polypeptide(L)'
;MLASEIIARYEAYCPQELSMEGDISGLQIGTLDKEVDKVLVALYIREQTVVEAIEANAGLIIVKHAPIFRPLKDLVADKAQNQIVLDLIKHDIAVYVSHTNIDVVEDGLNDWFCQLLDIKETSFLSQTSSEHGIGRVGKIAPQTFGDFAAKVKATFGLDSLRMVTYEKADLNRMIERVAI
;
A
#
# COMPACT_ATOMS: atom_id res chain seq x y z
N MET A 1 4.63 -9.43 -22.43
CA MET A 1 4.00 -10.44 -21.51
C MET A 1 2.56 -10.03 -21.29
N LEU A 2 1.62 -10.98 -21.21
CA LEU A 2 0.23 -10.64 -20.88
C LEU A 2 0.11 -10.04 -19.46
N ALA A 3 -0.69 -8.98 -19.31
CA ALA A 3 -0.94 -8.38 -18.01
C ALA A 3 -1.55 -9.40 -17.03
N SER A 4 -2.40 -10.30 -17.53
CA SER A 4 -2.97 -11.41 -16.74
C SER A 4 -1.91 -12.36 -16.17
N GLU A 5 -0.83 -12.64 -16.92
CA GLU A 5 0.27 -13.48 -16.43
C GLU A 5 1.07 -12.79 -15.32
N ILE A 6 1.26 -11.46 -15.44
CA ILE A 6 1.92 -10.67 -14.40
C ILE A 6 1.09 -10.70 -13.12
N ILE A 7 -0.21 -10.45 -13.23
CA ILE A 7 -1.11 -10.43 -12.08
C ILE A 7 -1.24 -11.84 -11.47
N ALA A 8 -1.32 -12.90 -12.27
CA ALA A 8 -1.35 -14.26 -11.74
C ALA A 8 -0.10 -14.61 -10.90
N ARG A 9 1.09 -14.13 -11.33
CA ARG A 9 2.33 -14.28 -10.53
C ARG A 9 2.29 -13.44 -9.24
N TYR A 10 1.73 -12.24 -9.32
CA TYR A 10 1.55 -11.40 -8.15
C TYR A 10 0.55 -12.03 -7.16
N GLU A 11 -0.59 -12.52 -7.63
CA GLU A 11 -1.60 -13.16 -6.79
C GLU A 11 -1.15 -14.51 -6.21
N ALA A 12 -0.21 -15.20 -6.85
CA ALA A 12 0.41 -16.38 -6.26
C ALA A 12 1.20 -16.05 -4.98
N TYR A 13 1.70 -14.81 -4.85
CA TYR A 13 2.33 -14.29 -3.64
C TYR A 13 1.33 -13.59 -2.72
N CYS A 14 0.50 -12.74 -3.26
CA CYS A 14 -0.43 -11.87 -2.52
C CYS A 14 -1.86 -12.02 -3.04
N PRO A 15 -2.57 -13.10 -2.66
CA PRO A 15 -3.92 -13.39 -3.14
C PRO A 15 -4.93 -12.32 -2.73
N GLN A 16 -5.95 -12.11 -3.58
CA GLN A 16 -7.03 -11.16 -3.28
C GLN A 16 -7.86 -11.59 -2.05
N GLU A 17 -7.96 -12.90 -1.81
CA GLU A 17 -8.72 -13.50 -0.72
C GLU A 17 -8.19 -13.09 0.66
N LEU A 18 -6.95 -12.61 0.74
CA LEU A 18 -6.38 -12.05 1.97
C LEU A 18 -6.89 -10.64 2.28
N SER A 19 -7.58 -10.00 1.35
CA SER A 19 -8.17 -8.68 1.60
C SER A 19 -9.20 -8.74 2.72
N MET A 20 -9.27 -7.68 3.50
CA MET A 20 -10.29 -7.55 4.55
C MET A 20 -11.69 -7.52 3.95
N GLU A 21 -12.68 -7.99 4.71
CA GLU A 21 -14.07 -7.99 4.29
C GLU A 21 -14.53 -6.58 3.87
N GLY A 22 -15.15 -6.50 2.69
CA GLY A 22 -15.65 -5.23 2.12
C GLY A 22 -14.57 -4.36 1.48
N ASP A 23 -13.32 -4.85 1.41
CA ASP A 23 -12.23 -4.13 0.77
C ASP A 23 -12.29 -4.17 -0.76
N ILE A 24 -11.56 -3.26 -1.39
CA ILE A 24 -11.49 -3.12 -2.84
C ILE A 24 -10.11 -3.53 -3.31
N SER A 25 -9.97 -4.77 -3.77
CA SER A 25 -8.76 -5.31 -4.40
C SER A 25 -9.09 -5.89 -5.77
N GLY A 26 -8.07 -6.03 -6.62
CA GLY A 26 -8.21 -6.59 -7.96
C GLY A 26 -8.24 -5.55 -9.07
N LEU A 27 -8.60 -6.00 -10.29
CA LEU A 27 -8.69 -5.12 -11.45
C LEU A 27 -9.83 -4.11 -11.28
N GLN A 28 -9.50 -2.83 -11.39
CA GLN A 28 -10.47 -1.75 -11.22
C GLN A 28 -10.71 -0.94 -12.50
N ILE A 29 -9.69 -0.79 -13.35
CA ILE A 29 -9.78 -0.03 -14.62
C ILE A 29 -9.10 -0.85 -15.71
N GLY A 30 -9.68 -0.84 -16.91
CA GLY A 30 -9.12 -1.47 -18.10
C GLY A 30 -9.29 -2.99 -18.16
N THR A 31 -8.36 -3.66 -18.83
CA THR A 31 -8.35 -5.12 -19.03
C THR A 31 -6.97 -5.70 -18.78
N LEU A 32 -6.92 -6.94 -18.31
CA LEU A 32 -5.67 -7.72 -18.21
C LEU A 32 -5.42 -8.59 -19.47
N ASP A 33 -6.37 -8.64 -20.41
CA ASP A 33 -6.21 -9.36 -21.68
C ASP A 33 -5.50 -8.45 -22.70
N LYS A 34 -4.24 -8.15 -22.41
CA LYS A 34 -3.35 -7.37 -23.28
C LYS A 34 -1.88 -7.60 -22.93
N GLU A 35 -1.02 -7.37 -23.91
CA GLU A 35 0.42 -7.37 -23.67
C GLU A 35 0.88 -6.05 -23.04
N VAL A 36 1.78 -6.15 -22.09
CA VAL A 36 2.41 -5.01 -21.43
C VAL A 36 3.92 -5.23 -21.32
N ASP A 37 4.67 -4.17 -21.59
CA ASP A 37 6.15 -4.17 -21.49
C ASP A 37 6.62 -3.52 -20.19
N LYS A 38 5.81 -2.61 -19.63
CA LYS A 38 6.15 -1.86 -18.41
C LYS A 38 4.97 -1.85 -17.45
N VAL A 39 5.32 -2.02 -16.18
CA VAL A 39 4.40 -1.91 -15.04
C VAL A 39 4.88 -0.77 -14.15
N LEU A 40 3.98 0.14 -13.79
CA LEU A 40 4.22 1.15 -12.77
C LEU A 40 3.67 0.64 -11.43
N VAL A 41 4.43 0.81 -10.35
CA VAL A 41 3.95 0.54 -8.98
C VAL A 41 3.81 1.86 -8.25
N ALA A 42 2.65 2.09 -7.66
CA ALA A 42 2.35 3.36 -6.99
C ALA A 42 1.57 3.17 -5.69
N LEU A 43 1.69 4.13 -4.78
CA LEU A 43 0.87 4.17 -3.57
C LEU A 43 -0.53 4.72 -3.87
N TYR A 44 -0.62 5.74 -4.72
CA TYR A 44 -1.84 6.43 -5.13
C TYR A 44 -1.87 6.65 -6.64
N ILE A 45 -3.07 6.66 -7.21
CA ILE A 45 -3.31 7.20 -8.55
C ILE A 45 -3.64 8.69 -8.41
N ARG A 46 -2.69 9.53 -8.78
CA ARG A 46 -2.83 10.99 -8.87
C ARG A 46 -2.57 11.43 -10.30
N GLU A 47 -2.86 12.67 -10.64
CA GLU A 47 -2.55 13.25 -11.95
C GLU A 47 -1.08 13.00 -12.35
N GLN A 48 -0.15 13.25 -11.45
CA GLN A 48 1.29 12.99 -11.68
C GLN A 48 1.60 11.51 -11.96
N THR A 49 0.95 10.60 -11.25
CA THR A 49 1.11 9.14 -11.47
C THR A 49 0.62 8.74 -12.86
N VAL A 50 -0.47 9.34 -13.33
CA VAL A 50 -1.01 9.09 -14.66
C VAL A 50 -0.09 9.64 -15.74
N VAL A 51 0.42 10.87 -15.57
CA VAL A 51 1.41 11.48 -16.48
C VAL A 51 2.66 10.61 -16.57
N GLU A 52 3.22 10.18 -15.44
CA GLU A 52 4.39 9.29 -15.39
C GLU A 52 4.13 7.95 -16.11
N ALA A 53 2.95 7.35 -15.90
CA ALA A 53 2.59 6.09 -16.57
C ALA A 53 2.50 6.27 -18.09
N ILE A 54 1.91 7.39 -18.56
CA ILE A 54 1.81 7.72 -19.99
C ILE A 54 3.20 7.95 -20.59
N GLU A 55 4.03 8.78 -19.96
CA GLU A 55 5.39 9.08 -20.44
C GLU A 55 6.28 7.83 -20.45
N ALA A 56 6.13 6.96 -19.46
CA ALA A 56 6.83 5.68 -19.41
C ALA A 56 6.29 4.65 -20.39
N ASN A 57 5.14 4.88 -21.01
CA ASN A 57 4.39 3.90 -21.81
C ASN A 57 4.10 2.62 -20.99
N ALA A 58 3.63 2.79 -19.75
CA ALA A 58 3.24 1.69 -18.88
C ALA A 58 1.81 1.23 -19.24
N GLY A 59 1.63 -0.05 -19.50
CA GLY A 59 0.33 -0.62 -19.82
C GLY A 59 -0.46 -1.10 -18.60
N LEU A 60 0.20 -1.19 -17.43
CA LEU A 60 -0.38 -1.65 -16.18
C LEU A 60 0.15 -0.82 -15.01
N ILE A 61 -0.73 -0.43 -14.10
CA ILE A 61 -0.36 0.13 -12.79
C ILE A 61 -0.84 -0.84 -11.71
N ILE A 62 0.07 -1.24 -10.82
CA ILE A 62 -0.29 -1.90 -9.56
C ILE A 62 -0.26 -0.83 -8.47
N VAL A 63 -1.39 -0.61 -7.82
CA VAL A 63 -1.55 0.48 -6.85
C VAL A 63 -2.05 -0.04 -5.50
N LYS A 64 -1.54 0.54 -4.41
CA LYS A 64 -2.03 0.17 -3.09
C LYS A 64 -3.42 0.75 -2.80
N HIS A 65 -3.62 2.03 -3.04
CA HIS A 65 -4.90 2.68 -2.74
C HIS A 65 -5.77 2.81 -3.99
N ALA A 66 -6.98 2.25 -3.90
CA ALA A 66 -7.95 2.24 -4.98
C ALA A 66 -8.27 3.65 -5.50
N PRO A 67 -8.13 3.92 -6.81
CA PRO A 67 -8.56 5.19 -7.38
C PRO A 67 -10.09 5.37 -7.34
N ILE A 68 -10.84 4.28 -7.39
CA ILE A 68 -12.31 4.30 -7.27
C ILE A 68 -12.70 3.58 -5.98
N PHE A 69 -12.79 4.33 -4.87
CA PHE A 69 -13.21 3.78 -3.59
C PHE A 69 -14.73 3.78 -3.41
N ARG A 70 -15.43 4.70 -4.06
CA ARG A 70 -16.89 4.77 -4.09
C ARG A 70 -17.37 4.73 -5.53
N PRO A 71 -18.56 4.14 -5.82
CA PRO A 71 -19.11 4.12 -7.17
C PRO A 71 -19.14 5.51 -7.79
N LEU A 72 -18.63 5.61 -9.02
CA LEU A 72 -18.70 6.84 -9.80
C LEU A 72 -20.13 7.03 -10.28
N LYS A 73 -20.67 8.24 -10.12
CA LYS A 73 -22.02 8.59 -10.59
C LYS A 73 -22.02 9.05 -12.05
N ASP A 74 -20.91 9.52 -12.54
CA ASP A 74 -20.70 10.03 -13.89
C ASP A 74 -19.20 9.97 -14.25
N LEU A 75 -18.87 10.20 -15.51
CA LEU A 75 -17.51 10.30 -16.02
C LEU A 75 -17.31 11.62 -16.78
N VAL A 76 -17.76 12.74 -16.21
CA VAL A 76 -17.61 14.06 -16.81
C VAL A 76 -16.22 14.59 -16.56
N ALA A 77 -15.53 15.04 -17.62
CA ALA A 77 -14.10 15.36 -17.62
C ALA A 77 -13.71 16.61 -16.80
N ASP A 78 -14.66 17.46 -16.44
CA ASP A 78 -14.44 18.67 -15.64
C ASP A 78 -14.23 18.38 -14.13
N LYS A 79 -14.33 17.13 -13.71
CA LYS A 79 -14.01 16.67 -12.36
C LYS A 79 -12.64 15.99 -12.38
N ALA A 80 -11.70 16.49 -11.55
CA ALA A 80 -10.32 15.98 -11.51
C ALA A 80 -10.24 14.45 -11.33
N GLN A 81 -11.08 13.86 -10.46
CA GLN A 81 -11.11 12.40 -10.26
C GLN A 81 -11.56 11.65 -11.53
N ASN A 82 -12.55 12.19 -12.24
CA ASN A 82 -13.02 11.57 -13.48
C ASN A 82 -12.00 11.72 -14.60
N GLN A 83 -11.28 12.85 -14.65
CA GLN A 83 -10.22 13.08 -15.63
C GLN A 83 -9.12 12.03 -15.50
N ILE A 84 -8.69 11.71 -14.27
CA ILE A 84 -7.74 10.63 -14.00
C ILE A 84 -8.22 9.31 -14.61
N VAL A 85 -9.46 8.91 -14.35
CA VAL A 85 -10.03 7.65 -14.86
C VAL A 85 -10.12 7.68 -16.40
N LEU A 86 -10.57 8.81 -16.97
CA LEU A 86 -10.67 8.99 -18.42
C LEU A 86 -9.31 8.91 -19.11
N ASP A 87 -8.27 9.49 -18.52
CA ASP A 87 -6.92 9.47 -19.10
C ASP A 87 -6.32 8.06 -19.04
N LEU A 88 -6.54 7.31 -17.97
CA LEU A 88 -6.14 5.91 -17.89
C LEU A 88 -6.82 5.07 -18.98
N ILE A 89 -8.13 5.26 -19.18
CA ILE A 89 -8.90 4.55 -20.22
C ILE A 89 -8.43 4.94 -21.63
N LYS A 90 -8.25 6.25 -21.90
CA LYS A 90 -7.79 6.75 -23.20
C LYS A 90 -6.42 6.22 -23.62
N HIS A 91 -5.53 6.02 -22.66
CA HIS A 91 -4.17 5.53 -22.91
C HIS A 91 -4.04 4.00 -22.71
N ASP A 92 -5.18 3.32 -22.57
CA ASP A 92 -5.24 1.87 -22.37
C ASP A 92 -4.34 1.40 -21.21
N ILE A 93 -4.38 2.11 -20.08
CA ILE A 93 -3.62 1.76 -18.88
C ILE A 93 -4.55 1.01 -17.92
N ALA A 94 -4.26 -0.26 -17.66
CA ALA A 94 -4.98 -1.05 -16.67
C ALA A 94 -4.53 -0.67 -15.25
N VAL A 95 -5.46 -0.69 -14.29
CA VAL A 95 -5.15 -0.46 -12.87
C VAL A 95 -5.61 -1.65 -12.05
N TYR A 96 -4.66 -2.30 -11.41
CA TYR A 96 -4.86 -3.38 -10.45
C TYR A 96 -4.58 -2.89 -9.03
N VAL A 97 -5.52 -3.10 -8.12
CA VAL A 97 -5.45 -2.67 -6.73
C VAL A 97 -5.01 -3.82 -5.85
N SER A 98 -3.96 -3.61 -5.07
CA SER A 98 -3.55 -4.48 -3.97
C SER A 98 -3.61 -3.67 -2.68
N HIS A 99 -4.71 -3.77 -1.96
CA HIS A 99 -5.01 -2.90 -0.82
C HIS A 99 -4.61 -3.56 0.50
N THR A 100 -5.55 -4.12 1.25
CA THR A 100 -5.23 -4.74 2.54
C THR A 100 -4.61 -6.13 2.44
N ASN A 101 -4.75 -6.82 1.31
CA ASN A 101 -4.09 -8.10 1.09
C ASN A 101 -2.56 -8.01 1.22
N ILE A 102 -1.93 -6.92 0.75
CA ILE A 102 -0.48 -6.72 0.89
C ILE A 102 -0.05 -6.38 2.32
N ASP A 103 -0.98 -5.95 3.18
CA ASP A 103 -0.74 -5.75 4.61
C ASP A 103 -0.90 -7.07 5.39
N VAL A 104 -1.74 -7.98 4.89
CA VAL A 104 -2.07 -9.27 5.55
C VAL A 104 -1.09 -10.38 5.19
N VAL A 105 -0.66 -10.44 3.92
CA VAL A 105 0.22 -11.50 3.42
C VAL A 105 1.52 -11.58 4.22
N GLU A 106 2.03 -12.80 4.41
CA GLU A 106 3.35 -13.05 4.98
C GLU A 106 4.44 -12.41 4.11
N ASP A 107 5.46 -11.83 4.74
CA ASP A 107 6.49 -11.02 4.09
C ASP A 107 5.96 -9.80 3.33
N GLY A 108 4.71 -9.39 3.57
CA GLY A 108 4.10 -8.18 3.03
C GLY A 108 4.57 -6.90 3.71
N LEU A 109 3.80 -5.81 3.52
CA LEU A 109 4.24 -4.47 3.98
C LEU A 109 4.47 -4.39 5.49
N ASN A 110 3.63 -5.04 6.30
CA ASN A 110 3.79 -4.99 7.75
C ASN A 110 5.06 -5.71 8.21
N ASP A 111 5.38 -6.86 7.61
CA ASP A 111 6.61 -7.60 7.92
C ASP A 111 7.85 -6.85 7.43
N TRP A 112 7.78 -6.24 6.26
CA TRP A 112 8.84 -5.38 5.75
C TRP A 112 9.12 -4.18 6.66
N PHE A 113 8.09 -3.52 7.17
CA PHE A 113 8.26 -2.44 8.16
C PHE A 113 8.89 -2.95 9.45
N CYS A 114 8.52 -4.14 9.91
CA CYS A 114 9.17 -4.77 11.06
C CYS A 114 10.67 -4.98 10.83
N GLN A 115 11.05 -5.46 9.64
CA GLN A 115 12.45 -5.65 9.25
C GLN A 115 13.20 -4.32 9.23
N LEU A 116 12.67 -3.28 8.61
CA LEU A 116 13.29 -1.95 8.52
C LEU A 116 13.48 -1.29 9.89
N LEU A 117 12.54 -1.50 10.80
CA LEU A 117 12.56 -0.91 12.14
C LEU A 117 13.19 -1.82 13.20
N ASP A 118 13.67 -3.00 12.79
CA ASP A 118 14.27 -4.01 13.68
C ASP A 118 13.32 -4.46 14.80
N ILE A 119 12.04 -4.67 14.45
CA ILE A 119 11.00 -5.20 15.33
C ILE A 119 11.08 -6.73 15.25
N LYS A 120 11.25 -7.38 16.38
CA LYS A 120 11.44 -8.83 16.51
C LYS A 120 10.27 -9.49 17.26
N GLU A 121 10.22 -10.82 17.22
CA GLU A 121 9.24 -11.63 17.94
C GLU A 121 7.82 -11.12 17.67
N THR A 122 7.49 -10.93 16.40
CA THR A 122 6.23 -10.34 15.99
C THR A 122 5.05 -11.31 16.12
N SER A 123 3.89 -10.76 16.40
CA SER A 123 2.58 -11.40 16.29
C SER A 123 1.60 -10.47 15.59
N PHE A 124 0.48 -10.96 15.13
CA PHE A 124 -0.54 -10.12 14.51
C PHE A 124 -1.11 -9.10 15.51
N LEU A 125 -1.27 -7.86 15.07
CA LEU A 125 -1.97 -6.84 15.85
C LEU A 125 -3.47 -7.15 15.91
N SER A 126 -4.05 -7.55 14.78
CA SER A 126 -5.43 -8.00 14.67
C SER A 126 -5.52 -9.22 13.76
N GLN A 127 -6.19 -10.26 14.21
CA GLN A 127 -6.36 -11.49 13.45
C GLN A 127 -7.50 -11.32 12.43
N THR A 128 -7.28 -11.72 11.18
CA THR A 128 -8.26 -11.65 10.08
C THR A 128 -8.83 -13.04 9.75
N SER A 129 -8.08 -14.10 10.03
CA SER A 129 -8.50 -15.51 9.89
C SER A 129 -7.76 -16.38 10.90
N SER A 130 -7.92 -17.71 10.82
CA SER A 130 -7.16 -18.65 11.67
C SER A 130 -5.64 -18.58 11.45
N GLU A 131 -5.20 -18.19 10.25
CA GLU A 131 -3.79 -18.23 9.83
C GLU A 131 -3.21 -16.88 9.51
N HIS A 132 -4.04 -15.84 9.35
CA HIS A 132 -3.62 -14.52 8.90
C HIS A 132 -4.09 -13.39 9.82
N GLY A 133 -3.38 -12.26 9.76
CA GLY A 133 -3.73 -11.06 10.50
C GLY A 133 -3.07 -9.81 9.92
N ILE A 134 -3.65 -8.68 10.24
CA ILE A 134 -3.18 -7.35 9.81
C ILE A 134 -2.46 -6.64 10.95
N GLY A 135 -1.47 -5.81 10.59
CA GLY A 135 -0.58 -5.17 11.57
C GLY A 135 0.34 -6.18 12.25
N ARG A 136 1.37 -5.68 12.86
CA ARG A 136 2.30 -6.47 13.68
C ARG A 136 2.53 -5.78 15.01
N VAL A 137 2.69 -6.58 16.06
CA VAL A 137 3.17 -6.12 17.35
C VAL A 137 4.39 -6.95 17.73
N GLY A 138 5.47 -6.30 18.14
CA GLY A 138 6.72 -6.98 18.44
C GLY A 138 7.64 -6.19 19.37
N LYS A 139 8.82 -6.75 19.63
CA LYS A 139 9.82 -6.18 20.52
C LYS A 139 10.87 -5.38 19.76
N ILE A 140 11.35 -4.33 20.36
CA ILE A 140 12.53 -3.56 19.95
C ILE A 140 13.55 -3.51 21.10
N ALA A 141 14.79 -3.18 20.79
CA ALA A 141 15.77 -2.84 21.82
C ALA A 141 15.21 -1.68 22.67
N PRO A 142 15.30 -1.77 24.03
CA PRO A 142 14.81 -0.72 24.91
C PRO A 142 15.41 0.63 24.56
N GLN A 143 14.56 1.61 24.28
CA GLN A 143 14.95 2.96 23.91
C GLN A 143 13.84 3.95 24.27
N THR A 144 14.11 5.26 24.20
CA THR A 144 13.05 6.24 24.45
C THR A 144 12.08 6.31 23.27
N PHE A 145 10.85 6.73 23.53
CA PHE A 145 9.87 6.98 22.47
C PHE A 145 10.38 8.02 21.46
N GLY A 146 11.10 9.04 21.95
CA GLY A 146 11.72 10.05 21.09
C GLY A 146 12.80 9.49 20.18
N ASP A 147 13.67 8.60 20.68
CA ASP A 147 14.70 7.95 19.88
C ASP A 147 14.09 7.01 18.81
N PHE A 148 13.04 6.26 19.19
CA PHE A 148 12.32 5.44 18.22
C PHE A 148 11.66 6.28 17.12
N ALA A 149 11.02 7.41 17.48
CA ALA A 149 10.47 8.34 16.50
C ALA A 149 11.55 8.91 15.57
N ALA A 150 12.73 9.24 16.10
CA ALA A 150 13.87 9.67 15.29
C ALA A 150 14.36 8.54 14.35
N LYS A 151 14.39 7.29 14.83
CA LYS A 151 14.71 6.11 14.01
C LYS A 151 13.70 5.95 12.85
N VAL A 152 12.38 6.03 13.12
CA VAL A 152 11.34 5.98 12.09
C VAL A 152 11.54 7.08 11.05
N LYS A 153 11.75 8.31 11.50
CA LYS A 153 12.01 9.47 10.63
C LYS A 153 13.20 9.22 9.71
N ALA A 154 14.32 8.74 10.25
CA ALA A 154 15.54 8.48 9.50
C ALA A 154 15.38 7.29 8.54
N THR A 155 14.76 6.19 8.98
CA THR A 155 14.55 4.97 8.18
C THR A 155 13.75 5.25 6.91
N PHE A 156 12.72 6.11 7.01
CA PHE A 156 11.84 6.43 5.89
C PHE A 156 12.18 7.75 5.18
N GLY A 157 13.29 8.41 5.54
CA GLY A 157 13.72 9.67 4.91
C GLY A 157 12.71 10.82 5.05
N LEU A 158 12.00 10.89 6.17
CA LEU A 158 10.93 11.87 6.36
C LEU A 158 11.50 13.23 6.80
N ASP A 159 11.02 14.32 6.22
CA ASP A 159 11.35 15.69 6.66
C ASP A 159 10.72 16.02 8.02
N SER A 160 9.56 15.45 8.30
CA SER A 160 8.83 15.67 9.55
C SER A 160 8.06 14.42 9.98
N LEU A 161 7.83 14.28 11.27
CA LEU A 161 7.02 13.22 11.86
C LEU A 161 6.10 13.84 12.91
N ARG A 162 4.80 13.53 12.83
CA ARG A 162 3.84 13.92 13.87
C ARG A 162 3.83 12.88 14.98
N MET A 163 4.09 13.31 16.20
CA MET A 163 3.97 12.49 17.39
C MET A 163 2.73 12.91 18.19
N VAL A 164 1.98 11.95 18.69
CA VAL A 164 0.82 12.16 19.56
C VAL A 164 1.14 11.50 20.89
N THR A 165 1.18 12.29 21.95
CA THR A 165 1.44 11.86 23.33
C THR A 165 0.43 12.50 24.25
N TYR A 166 0.19 11.89 25.41
CA TYR A 166 -0.65 12.49 26.43
C TYR A 166 0.05 13.68 27.11
N GLU A 167 1.37 13.57 27.35
CA GLU A 167 2.19 14.60 27.98
C GLU A 167 3.50 14.78 27.21
N LYS A 168 4.11 15.98 27.26
CA LYS A 168 5.43 16.24 26.64
C LYS A 168 6.55 15.36 27.21
N ALA A 169 6.46 15.00 28.49
CA ALA A 169 7.41 14.14 29.16
C ALA A 169 7.48 12.72 28.57
N ASP A 170 6.44 12.28 27.85
CA ASP A 170 6.36 10.94 27.26
C ASP A 170 7.45 10.67 26.21
N LEU A 171 8.10 11.70 25.65
CA LEU A 171 9.21 11.52 24.73
C LEU A 171 10.39 10.77 25.36
N ASN A 172 10.60 10.91 26.66
CA ASN A 172 11.65 10.24 27.42
C ASN A 172 11.19 8.87 27.99
N ARG A 173 9.93 8.50 27.75
CA ARG A 173 9.42 7.20 28.20
C ARG A 173 10.14 6.07 27.47
N MET A 174 10.66 5.13 28.24
CA MET A 174 11.26 3.91 27.71
C MET A 174 10.18 3.02 27.09
N ILE A 175 10.45 2.53 25.91
CA ILE A 175 9.64 1.57 25.19
C ILE A 175 10.49 0.38 24.76
N GLU A 176 9.90 -0.80 24.74
CA GLU A 176 10.51 -2.05 24.29
C GLU A 176 9.56 -2.88 23.42
N ARG A 177 8.33 -2.38 23.23
CA ARG A 177 7.30 -3.03 22.44
C ARG A 177 6.57 -1.99 21.60
N VAL A 178 6.40 -2.31 20.33
CA VAL A 178 5.75 -1.44 19.34
C VAL A 178 4.76 -2.22 18.50
N ALA A 179 3.79 -1.50 17.93
CA ALA A 179 2.87 -2.02 16.93
C ALA A 179 2.91 -1.15 15.67
N ILE A 180 2.70 -1.75 14.53
CA ILE A 180 2.55 -1.11 13.21
C ILE A 180 1.31 -1.60 12.52
#